data_74c601fdfa0fca94090b8a46db496156
#
_entry.id   74c601fdfa0fca94090b8a46db496156
#
_cell.length_a   1.000
_cell.length_b   1.000
_cell.length_c   1.000
_cell.angle_alpha   90.00
_cell.angle_beta   90.00
_cell.angle_gamma   90.00
#
_symmetry.space_group_name_H-M   'P 1'
#
loop_
_entity.id
_entity.type
_entity.pdbx_description
1 polymer ?
#
loop_
_entity_poly.entity_id
_entity_poly.type
_entity_poly.pdbx_seq_one_letter_code
_entity_poly.pdbx_strand_id
1 'polypeptide(L)'
;MRALVRDPDYGGLPDGVEVVRGDLSAPDTLDAPLEGVEAVFLVWPFLTAEAAPAVLDAVKRHARRIVYLSSMGVRDDLERQADPINQFHADMERLIEQSGLEWTFLRPSGFATNTLGWAEQIRADGVVRAPYGSMTRSVIHERDIASVAVRALTDDGHAGATHVLSGPEVLTQVEQVPAIGEAIGQPLRFEELSRETARQGMIAAWGDPSTVDGMLDAGAAFVMQPERVTSTVEEVTEAPAHTFRQWVTDHADDFR
;
A
#
# COMPACT_ATOMS: atom_id res chain seq x y z
N MET A 1 -1.42 7.80 20.46
CA MET A 1 -1.91 7.20 19.19
C MET A 1 -2.79 6.02 19.53
N ARG A 2 -3.88 5.82 18.78
CA ARG A 2 -4.83 4.72 18.96
C ARG A 2 -4.88 3.88 17.68
N ALA A 3 -4.82 2.55 17.80
CA ALA A 3 -4.97 1.61 16.70
C ALA A 3 -6.29 0.85 16.83
N LEU A 4 -7.12 0.94 15.79
CA LEU A 4 -8.35 0.16 15.68
C LEU A 4 -8.02 -1.21 15.07
N VAL A 5 -8.37 -2.27 15.78
CA VAL A 5 -8.15 -3.66 15.36
C VAL A 5 -9.40 -4.50 15.57
N ARG A 6 -9.58 -5.55 14.78
CA ARG A 6 -10.68 -6.50 14.98
C ARG A 6 -10.42 -7.43 16.15
N ASP A 7 -9.18 -7.80 16.34
CA ASP A 7 -8.72 -8.67 17.43
C ASP A 7 -7.74 -7.89 18.31
N PRO A 8 -8.14 -7.53 19.57
CA PRO A 8 -7.26 -6.82 20.49
C PRO A 8 -6.02 -7.61 20.93
N ASP A 9 -6.05 -8.93 20.80
CA ASP A 9 -4.90 -9.81 21.09
C ASP A 9 -3.89 -9.83 19.94
N TYR A 10 -4.13 -9.02 18.88
CA TYR A 10 -3.20 -8.84 17.78
C TYR A 10 -1.87 -8.26 18.30
N GLY A 11 -0.83 -9.10 18.33
CA GLY A 11 0.53 -8.71 18.71
C GLY A 11 1.22 -7.91 17.59
N GLY A 12 2.31 -7.21 17.94
CA GLY A 12 3.18 -6.54 16.96
C GLY A 12 2.97 -5.03 16.84
N LEU A 13 2.09 -4.43 17.64
CA LEU A 13 2.03 -2.97 17.75
C LEU A 13 3.10 -2.45 18.73
N PRO A 14 3.70 -1.27 18.44
CA PRO A 14 4.70 -0.68 19.32
C PRO A 14 4.14 -0.34 20.72
N ASP A 15 4.99 -0.36 21.73
CA ASP A 15 4.66 0.09 23.08
C ASP A 15 4.11 1.53 23.06
N GLY A 16 3.07 1.76 23.87
CA GLY A 16 2.42 3.07 24.02
C GLY A 16 1.33 3.36 22.98
N VAL A 17 1.04 2.44 22.07
CA VAL A 17 -0.15 2.49 21.21
C VAL A 17 -1.35 1.95 21.96
N GLU A 18 -2.40 2.75 22.11
CA GLU A 18 -3.69 2.30 22.64
C GLU A 18 -4.37 1.39 21.61
N VAL A 19 -4.62 0.16 21.96
CA VAL A 19 -5.32 -0.81 21.10
C VAL A 19 -6.80 -0.82 21.46
N VAL A 20 -7.66 -0.57 20.48
CA VAL A 20 -9.12 -0.59 20.65
C VAL A 20 -9.76 -1.52 19.63
N ARG A 21 -10.82 -2.19 20.09
CA ARG A 21 -11.57 -3.10 19.21
C ARG A 21 -12.59 -2.35 18.37
N GLY A 22 -12.61 -2.63 17.06
CA GLY A 22 -13.64 -2.20 16.13
C GLY A 22 -13.49 -2.88 14.78
N ASP A 23 -14.54 -2.83 13.99
CA ASP A 23 -14.58 -3.48 12.69
C ASP A 23 -15.20 -2.54 11.65
N LEU A 24 -14.45 -2.23 10.58
CA LEU A 24 -14.94 -1.40 9.47
C LEU A 24 -16.10 -2.04 8.71
N SER A 25 -16.29 -3.37 8.81
CA SER A 25 -17.48 -4.06 8.29
C SER A 25 -18.71 -3.92 9.18
N ALA A 26 -18.54 -3.45 10.42
CA ALA A 26 -19.60 -3.25 11.42
C ALA A 26 -19.50 -1.82 11.99
N PRO A 27 -19.93 -0.79 11.25
CA PRO A 27 -19.74 0.62 11.62
C PRO A 27 -20.28 1.02 12.99
N ASP A 28 -21.29 0.33 13.51
CA ASP A 28 -21.82 0.54 14.87
C ASP A 28 -20.80 0.27 15.96
N THR A 29 -19.70 -0.43 15.66
CA THR A 29 -18.61 -0.70 16.60
C THR A 29 -17.59 0.45 16.69
N LEU A 30 -17.73 1.50 15.88
CA LEU A 30 -16.70 2.53 15.71
C LEU A 30 -16.85 3.73 16.64
N ASP A 31 -18.05 4.00 17.17
CA ASP A 31 -18.29 5.23 17.96
C ASP A 31 -17.40 5.30 19.21
N ALA A 32 -17.37 4.25 20.03
CA ALA A 32 -16.54 4.24 21.23
C ALA A 32 -15.02 4.31 20.92
N PRO A 33 -14.47 3.55 19.94
CA PRO A 33 -13.08 3.70 19.50
C PRO A 33 -12.72 5.09 18.98
N LEU A 34 -13.66 5.83 18.40
CA LEU A 34 -13.43 7.15 17.82
C LEU A 34 -13.61 8.29 18.84
N GLU A 35 -14.10 8.03 20.05
CA GLU A 35 -14.30 9.07 21.07
C GLU A 35 -12.99 9.78 21.40
N GLY A 36 -12.99 11.12 21.25
CA GLY A 36 -11.82 11.96 21.49
C GLY A 36 -10.74 11.90 20.41
N VAL A 37 -11.01 11.29 19.24
CA VAL A 37 -10.12 11.27 18.09
C VAL A 37 -10.32 12.53 17.26
N GLU A 38 -9.22 13.24 16.93
CA GLU A 38 -9.25 14.46 16.10
C GLU A 38 -8.97 14.18 14.62
N ALA A 39 -8.14 13.16 14.32
CA ALA A 39 -7.72 12.80 12.97
C ALA A 39 -7.63 11.29 12.83
N VAL A 40 -7.94 10.78 11.63
CA VAL A 40 -7.94 9.36 11.30
C VAL A 40 -7.02 9.09 10.12
N PHE A 41 -6.11 8.12 10.25
CA PHE A 41 -5.45 7.48 9.12
C PHE A 41 -6.23 6.24 8.73
N LEU A 42 -6.86 6.27 7.55
CA LEU A 42 -7.70 5.19 7.07
C LEU A 42 -6.92 4.30 6.08
N VAL A 43 -6.71 3.06 6.48
CA VAL A 43 -6.28 1.96 5.60
C VAL A 43 -7.50 1.07 5.35
N TRP A 44 -7.99 1.05 4.11
CA TRP A 44 -9.22 0.35 3.75
C TRP A 44 -8.93 -1.12 3.38
N PRO A 45 -9.52 -2.10 4.10
CA PRO A 45 -9.16 -3.51 3.92
C PRO A 45 -10.04 -4.26 2.90
N PHE A 46 -11.01 -3.59 2.28
CA PHE A 46 -11.95 -4.23 1.35
C PHE A 46 -11.65 -3.82 -0.10
N LEU A 47 -12.10 -4.64 -1.04
CA LEU A 47 -12.01 -4.37 -2.49
C LEU A 47 -13.25 -3.65 -3.06
N THR A 48 -14.16 -3.21 -2.19
CA THR A 48 -15.35 -2.40 -2.54
C THR A 48 -15.50 -1.25 -1.56
N ALA A 49 -16.20 -0.20 -1.97
CA ALA A 49 -16.49 0.97 -1.14
C ALA A 49 -17.87 0.89 -0.45
N GLU A 50 -18.55 -0.26 -0.46
CA GLU A 50 -19.95 -0.40 0.02
C GLU A 50 -20.14 0.01 1.48
N ALA A 51 -19.21 -0.36 2.37
CA ALA A 51 -19.28 0.00 3.78
C ALA A 51 -18.79 1.43 4.07
N ALA A 52 -18.16 2.09 3.10
CA ALA A 52 -17.50 3.38 3.31
C ALA A 52 -18.45 4.49 3.80
N PRO A 53 -19.69 4.68 3.28
CA PRO A 53 -20.57 5.74 3.75
C PRO A 53 -20.83 5.66 5.26
N ALA A 54 -21.13 4.48 5.78
CA ALA A 54 -21.42 4.31 7.20
C ALA A 54 -20.17 4.48 8.09
N VAL A 55 -19.00 4.05 7.61
CA VAL A 55 -17.71 4.29 8.30
C VAL A 55 -17.37 5.78 8.31
N LEU A 56 -17.54 6.48 7.19
CA LEU A 56 -17.28 7.92 7.10
C LEU A 56 -18.25 8.74 7.96
N ASP A 57 -19.51 8.32 8.06
CA ASP A 57 -20.47 8.94 8.97
C ASP A 57 -20.05 8.75 10.44
N ALA A 58 -19.49 7.58 10.81
CA ALA A 58 -18.93 7.38 12.14
C ALA A 58 -17.71 8.28 12.37
N VAL A 59 -16.76 8.30 11.45
CA VAL A 59 -15.57 9.17 11.54
C VAL A 59 -15.96 10.64 11.67
N LYS A 60 -16.89 11.13 10.87
CA LYS A 60 -17.33 12.53 10.85
C LYS A 60 -17.96 13.00 12.17
N ARG A 61 -18.57 12.08 12.97
CA ARG A 61 -19.11 12.43 14.29
C ARG A 61 -18.03 12.77 15.31
N HIS A 62 -16.81 12.28 15.11
CA HIS A 62 -15.75 12.33 16.10
C HIS A 62 -14.51 13.08 15.65
N ALA A 63 -14.12 12.94 14.38
CA ALA A 63 -12.89 13.49 13.82
C ALA A 63 -13.17 14.57 12.78
N ARG A 64 -12.24 15.52 12.66
CA ARG A 64 -12.28 16.60 11.67
C ARG A 64 -11.48 16.22 10.40
N ARG A 65 -10.39 15.49 10.59
CA ARG A 65 -9.40 15.20 9.53
C ARG A 65 -9.36 13.72 9.21
N ILE A 66 -9.21 13.42 7.93
CA ILE A 66 -8.98 12.06 7.44
C ILE A 66 -7.83 12.04 6.45
N VAL A 67 -6.85 11.15 6.67
CA VAL A 67 -5.80 10.82 5.71
C VAL A 67 -6.09 9.42 5.20
N TYR A 68 -6.25 9.27 3.89
CA TYR A 68 -6.61 8.00 3.26
C TYR A 68 -5.44 7.42 2.47
N LEU A 69 -5.13 6.14 2.71
CA LEU A 69 -4.16 5.37 1.94
C LEU A 69 -4.83 4.88 0.65
N SER A 70 -4.59 5.60 -0.44
CA SER A 70 -5.09 5.35 -1.78
C SER A 70 -4.04 4.66 -2.65
N SER A 71 -4.04 4.88 -3.96
CA SER A 71 -3.15 4.28 -4.95
C SER A 71 -2.67 5.30 -5.98
N MET A 72 -1.38 5.24 -6.36
CA MET A 72 -0.82 6.01 -7.49
C MET A 72 -1.52 5.69 -8.83
N GLY A 73 -2.16 4.53 -8.93
CA GLY A 73 -2.87 4.11 -10.13
C GLY A 73 -4.20 4.81 -10.37
N VAL A 74 -4.73 5.56 -9.39
CA VAL A 74 -5.96 6.36 -9.57
C VAL A 74 -5.69 7.50 -10.54
N ARG A 75 -6.55 7.62 -11.55
CA ARG A 75 -6.50 8.60 -12.63
C ARG A 75 -7.68 9.56 -12.51
N ASP A 76 -7.38 10.85 -12.25
CA ASP A 76 -8.42 11.89 -12.08
C ASP A 76 -9.11 12.26 -13.41
N ASP A 77 -8.46 11.96 -14.54
CA ASP A 77 -8.99 12.21 -15.88
C ASP A 77 -9.94 11.10 -16.38
N LEU A 78 -10.14 10.03 -15.60
CA LEU A 78 -10.99 8.91 -15.97
C LEU A 78 -12.23 8.84 -15.07
N GLU A 79 -13.41 8.78 -15.68
CA GLU A 79 -14.66 8.52 -14.97
C GLU A 79 -14.70 7.10 -14.39
N ARG A 80 -14.11 6.15 -15.12
CA ARG A 80 -13.94 4.76 -14.70
C ARG A 80 -12.49 4.31 -14.86
N GLN A 81 -11.95 3.75 -13.79
CA GLN A 81 -10.56 3.26 -13.77
C GLN A 81 -10.41 1.98 -14.60
N ALA A 82 -9.18 1.71 -15.05
CA ALA A 82 -8.87 0.59 -15.92
C ALA A 82 -8.97 -0.79 -15.22
N ASP A 83 -8.84 -0.82 -13.90
CA ASP A 83 -8.85 -2.05 -13.11
C ASP A 83 -9.68 -1.89 -11.83
N PRO A 84 -10.16 -3.00 -11.22
CA PRO A 84 -11.01 -2.96 -10.03
C PRO A 84 -10.36 -2.35 -8.80
N ILE A 85 -9.02 -2.50 -8.63
CA ILE A 85 -8.30 -1.99 -7.47
C ILE A 85 -8.28 -0.47 -7.51
N ASN A 86 -7.87 0.12 -8.62
CA ASN A 86 -7.89 1.57 -8.76
C ASN A 86 -9.32 2.11 -8.78
N GLN A 87 -10.30 1.34 -9.28
CA GLN A 87 -11.71 1.74 -9.24
C GLN A 87 -12.21 1.90 -7.81
N PHE A 88 -11.99 0.92 -6.93
CA PHE A 88 -12.46 1.06 -5.55
C PHE A 88 -11.74 2.19 -4.80
N HIS A 89 -10.44 2.43 -5.08
CA HIS A 89 -9.74 3.59 -4.52
C HIS A 89 -10.34 4.92 -4.98
N ALA A 90 -10.65 5.06 -6.26
CA ALA A 90 -11.31 6.24 -6.80
C ALA A 90 -12.72 6.45 -6.20
N ASP A 91 -13.47 5.36 -5.97
CA ASP A 91 -14.78 5.44 -5.33
C ASP A 91 -14.66 5.86 -3.86
N MET A 92 -13.66 5.35 -3.13
CA MET A 92 -13.35 5.78 -1.76
C MET A 92 -12.97 7.25 -1.69
N GLU A 93 -12.07 7.71 -2.55
CA GLU A 93 -11.67 9.12 -2.60
C GLU A 93 -12.88 10.03 -2.83
N ARG A 94 -13.73 9.70 -3.79
CA ARG A 94 -14.97 10.45 -4.08
C ARG A 94 -15.91 10.52 -2.87
N LEU A 95 -16.11 9.41 -2.16
CA LEU A 95 -16.94 9.38 -0.95
C LEU A 95 -16.33 10.23 0.18
N ILE A 96 -15.01 10.17 0.35
CA ILE A 96 -14.29 10.98 1.34
C ILE A 96 -14.39 12.46 1.01
N GLU A 97 -14.21 12.88 -0.24
CA GLU A 97 -14.41 14.27 -0.68
C GLU A 97 -15.82 14.79 -0.37
N GLN A 98 -16.84 13.95 -0.60
CA GLN A 98 -18.23 14.29 -0.33
C GLN A 98 -18.61 14.27 1.15
N SER A 99 -17.79 13.69 2.03
CA SER A 99 -18.07 13.56 3.45
C SER A 99 -18.07 14.90 4.20
N GLY A 100 -17.32 15.89 3.69
CA GLY A 100 -17.08 17.18 4.35
C GLY A 100 -15.97 17.15 5.40
N LEU A 101 -15.21 16.06 5.52
CA LEU A 101 -13.99 15.98 6.32
C LEU A 101 -12.85 16.77 5.64
N GLU A 102 -11.88 17.24 6.43
CA GLU A 102 -10.60 17.72 5.91
C GLU A 102 -9.78 16.51 5.44
N TRP A 103 -9.83 16.23 4.15
CA TRP A 103 -9.21 15.04 3.59
C TRP A 103 -7.80 15.28 3.05
N THR A 104 -6.98 14.23 3.09
CA THR A 104 -5.71 14.13 2.36
C THR A 104 -5.59 12.72 1.78
N PHE A 105 -5.23 12.59 0.51
CA PHE A 105 -4.99 11.30 -0.13
C PHE A 105 -3.50 11.04 -0.26
N LEU A 106 -3.07 9.87 0.22
CA LEU A 106 -1.75 9.33 -0.05
C LEU A 106 -1.88 8.30 -1.16
N ARG A 107 -1.32 8.60 -2.33
CA ARG A 107 -1.31 7.71 -3.50
C ARG A 107 0.08 7.11 -3.69
N PRO A 108 0.43 6.06 -2.94
CA PRO A 108 1.74 5.41 -3.06
C PRO A 108 1.84 4.58 -4.34
N SER A 109 3.07 4.41 -4.80
CA SER A 109 3.49 3.41 -5.77
C SER A 109 3.41 1.99 -5.18
N GLY A 110 3.92 0.99 -5.88
CA GLY A 110 3.99 -0.37 -5.34
C GLY A 110 4.76 -0.43 -4.02
N PHE A 111 4.20 -1.13 -3.04
CA PHE A 111 4.85 -1.28 -1.74
C PHE A 111 6.06 -2.20 -1.84
N ALA A 112 7.18 -1.83 -1.23
CA ALA A 112 8.35 -2.70 -1.13
C ALA A 112 8.01 -4.02 -0.41
N THR A 113 7.09 -4.00 0.56
CA THR A 113 6.57 -5.18 1.28
C THR A 113 5.93 -6.24 0.37
N ASN A 114 5.52 -5.91 -0.85
CA ASN A 114 5.02 -6.89 -1.81
C ASN A 114 6.08 -7.93 -2.19
N THR A 115 7.37 -7.59 -2.08
CA THR A 115 8.48 -8.53 -2.35
C THR A 115 8.61 -9.62 -1.28
N LEU A 116 7.99 -9.46 -0.11
CA LEU A 116 7.88 -10.53 0.89
C LEU A 116 7.14 -11.77 0.35
N GLY A 117 6.31 -11.61 -0.68
CA GLY A 117 5.72 -12.72 -1.42
C GLY A 117 6.75 -13.68 -2.05
N TRP A 118 8.03 -13.28 -2.17
CA TRP A 118 9.12 -14.12 -2.65
C TRP A 118 9.83 -14.89 -1.54
N ALA A 119 9.57 -14.56 -0.26
CA ALA A 119 10.33 -15.09 0.88
C ALA A 119 10.30 -16.63 0.94
N GLU A 120 9.16 -17.26 0.69
CA GLU A 120 9.04 -18.71 0.68
C GLU A 120 9.91 -19.37 -0.40
N GLN A 121 9.92 -18.82 -1.63
CA GLN A 121 10.75 -19.30 -2.72
C GLN A 121 12.23 -19.10 -2.42
N ILE A 122 12.60 -17.95 -1.84
CA ILE A 122 13.99 -17.64 -1.45
C ILE A 122 14.49 -18.64 -0.42
N ARG A 123 13.70 -18.93 0.62
CA ARG A 123 14.04 -19.92 1.65
C ARG A 123 14.11 -21.35 1.11
N ALA A 124 13.29 -21.68 0.10
CA ALA A 124 13.22 -23.02 -0.46
C ALA A 124 14.47 -23.37 -1.30
N ASP A 125 14.85 -22.52 -2.23
CA ASP A 125 15.93 -22.84 -3.18
C ASP A 125 16.74 -21.62 -3.69
N GLY A 126 16.49 -20.43 -3.17
CA GLY A 126 17.17 -19.20 -3.58
C GLY A 126 16.79 -18.71 -4.97
N VAL A 127 15.63 -19.12 -5.50
CA VAL A 127 15.18 -18.75 -6.84
C VAL A 127 13.81 -18.06 -6.75
N VAL A 128 13.74 -16.81 -7.20
CA VAL A 128 12.49 -16.07 -7.36
C VAL A 128 11.93 -16.34 -8.75
N ARG A 129 10.72 -16.87 -8.80
CA ARG A 129 9.99 -17.17 -10.04
C ARG A 129 8.78 -16.27 -10.16
N ALA A 130 8.80 -15.39 -11.17
CA ALA A 130 7.72 -14.44 -11.43
C ALA A 130 7.64 -14.10 -12.92
N PRO A 131 6.49 -13.63 -13.42
CA PRO A 131 6.38 -13.10 -14.77
C PRO A 131 6.93 -11.67 -14.82
N TYR A 132 7.30 -11.22 -16.01
CA TYR A 132 7.67 -9.83 -16.26
C TYR A 132 8.89 -9.36 -15.46
N GLY A 133 9.99 -10.09 -15.48
CA GLY A 133 11.22 -9.72 -14.77
C GLY A 133 11.74 -8.32 -15.07
N SER A 134 11.49 -7.82 -16.28
CA SER A 134 11.80 -6.44 -16.71
C SER A 134 10.75 -5.39 -16.32
N MET A 135 9.66 -5.77 -15.64
CA MET A 135 8.69 -4.83 -15.08
C MET A 135 9.38 -3.88 -14.11
N THR A 136 9.23 -2.59 -14.32
CA THR A 136 9.87 -1.54 -13.52
C THR A 136 8.89 -0.93 -12.52
N ARG A 137 9.32 -0.81 -11.26
CA ARG A 137 8.55 -0.18 -10.19
C ARG A 137 9.41 0.77 -9.38
N SER A 138 8.80 1.85 -8.93
CA SER A 138 9.39 2.78 -7.96
C SER A 138 8.92 2.44 -6.55
N VAL A 139 9.20 1.19 -6.11
CA VAL A 139 8.65 0.65 -4.85
C VAL A 139 8.99 1.51 -3.65
N ILE A 140 7.97 1.76 -2.82
CA ILE A 140 8.07 2.64 -1.66
C ILE A 140 8.16 1.84 -0.34
N HIS A 141 9.02 2.32 0.56
CA HIS A 141 9.12 1.83 1.93
C HIS A 141 7.88 2.25 2.74
N GLU A 142 7.31 1.36 3.54
CA GLU A 142 6.16 1.65 4.40
C GLU A 142 6.45 2.75 5.44
N ARG A 143 7.71 2.93 5.86
CA ARG A 143 8.12 4.05 6.74
C ARG A 143 7.94 5.41 6.08
N ASP A 144 8.16 5.51 4.77
CA ASP A 144 7.96 6.77 4.05
C ASP A 144 6.48 7.11 3.96
N ILE A 145 5.63 6.12 3.68
CA ILE A 145 4.18 6.30 3.72
C ILE A 145 3.73 6.75 5.11
N ALA A 146 4.22 6.09 6.17
CA ALA A 146 3.89 6.43 7.55
C ALA A 146 4.38 7.84 7.92
N SER A 147 5.58 8.24 7.49
CA SER A 147 6.13 9.57 7.76
C SER A 147 5.29 10.66 7.11
N VAL A 148 4.89 10.49 5.85
CA VAL A 148 3.99 11.43 5.17
C VAL A 148 2.60 11.42 5.82
N ALA A 149 2.08 10.26 6.23
CA ALA A 149 0.81 10.17 6.95
C ALA A 149 0.84 10.94 8.27
N VAL A 150 1.92 10.85 9.03
CA VAL A 150 2.09 11.61 10.29
C VAL A 150 2.05 13.11 10.01
N ARG A 151 2.81 13.61 9.01
CA ARG A 151 2.77 15.02 8.64
C ARG A 151 1.36 15.46 8.24
N ALA A 152 0.69 14.70 7.39
CA ALA A 152 -0.67 15.01 6.97
C ALA A 152 -1.71 14.97 8.10
N LEU A 153 -1.48 14.17 9.15
CA LEU A 153 -2.34 14.11 10.33
C LEU A 153 -2.11 15.26 11.32
N THR A 154 -0.84 15.71 11.46
CA THR A 154 -0.43 16.63 12.53
C THR A 154 -0.20 18.04 12.06
N ASP A 155 0.23 18.24 10.84
CA ASP A 155 0.61 19.55 10.33
C ASP A 155 -0.55 20.20 9.55
N ASP A 156 -0.50 21.51 9.38
CA ASP A 156 -1.47 22.23 8.55
C ASP A 156 -1.00 22.26 7.08
N GLY A 157 -1.93 22.57 6.18
CA GLY A 157 -1.62 22.73 4.75
C GLY A 157 -1.82 21.47 3.89
N HIS A 158 -2.24 20.36 4.48
CA HIS A 158 -2.48 19.11 3.74
C HIS A 158 -3.97 18.88 3.39
N ALA A 159 -4.88 19.69 3.94
CA ALA A 159 -6.32 19.56 3.64
C ALA A 159 -6.59 19.80 2.16
N GLY A 160 -7.31 18.88 1.50
CA GLY A 160 -7.60 18.90 0.06
C GLY A 160 -6.37 18.53 -0.81
N ALA A 161 -5.30 17.99 -0.24
CA ALA A 161 -4.11 17.60 -0.98
C ALA A 161 -4.10 16.12 -1.36
N THR A 162 -3.55 15.83 -2.54
CA THR A 162 -3.24 14.48 -3.00
C THR A 162 -1.71 14.35 -3.12
N HIS A 163 -1.13 13.50 -2.30
CA HIS A 163 0.31 13.21 -2.28
C HIS A 163 0.61 11.92 -3.03
N VAL A 164 1.21 12.04 -4.22
CA VAL A 164 1.68 10.88 -4.98
C VAL A 164 3.06 10.50 -4.47
N LEU A 165 3.20 9.30 -3.93
CA LEU A 165 4.39 8.84 -3.20
C LEU A 165 5.10 7.72 -3.95
N SER A 166 6.42 7.77 -4.02
CA SER A 166 7.23 6.69 -4.57
C SER A 166 8.53 6.50 -3.79
N GLY A 167 9.18 5.36 -3.98
CA GLY A 167 10.59 5.24 -3.66
C GLY A 167 11.44 6.15 -4.54
N PRO A 168 12.73 6.33 -4.20
CA PRO A 168 13.62 7.29 -4.88
C PRO A 168 14.17 6.78 -6.21
N GLU A 169 13.92 5.52 -6.56
CA GLU A 169 14.51 4.84 -7.71
C GLU A 169 13.53 3.90 -8.39
N VAL A 170 13.75 3.66 -9.68
CA VAL A 170 12.99 2.67 -10.46
C VAL A 170 13.84 1.41 -10.60
N LEU A 171 13.31 0.27 -10.16
CA LEU A 171 13.99 -1.03 -10.23
C LEU A 171 13.11 -2.05 -10.95
N THR A 172 13.75 -2.90 -11.77
CA THR A 172 13.14 -4.11 -12.30
C THR A 172 13.08 -5.20 -11.23
N GLN A 173 12.21 -6.21 -11.41
CA GLN A 173 12.22 -7.38 -10.51
C GLN A 173 13.57 -8.11 -10.52
N VAL A 174 14.20 -8.18 -11.70
CA VAL A 174 15.54 -8.78 -11.86
C VAL A 174 16.60 -8.03 -11.04
N GLU A 175 16.50 -6.71 -10.91
CA GLU A 175 17.41 -5.89 -10.07
C GLU A 175 17.09 -5.96 -8.58
N GLN A 176 15.85 -6.18 -8.21
CA GLN A 176 15.44 -6.33 -6.80
C GLN A 176 15.98 -7.62 -6.17
N VAL A 177 16.01 -8.73 -6.91
CA VAL A 177 16.41 -10.04 -6.39
C VAL A 177 17.87 -10.08 -5.90
N PRO A 178 18.88 -9.59 -6.64
CA PRO A 178 20.25 -9.52 -6.11
C PRO A 178 20.38 -8.63 -4.86
N ALA A 179 19.61 -7.52 -4.79
CA ALA A 179 19.64 -6.65 -3.61
C ALA A 179 19.18 -7.39 -2.34
N ILE A 180 18.16 -8.25 -2.45
CA ILE A 180 17.73 -9.13 -1.36
C ILE A 180 18.86 -10.11 -1.02
N GLY A 181 19.45 -10.75 -2.03
CA GLY A 181 20.54 -11.71 -1.84
C GLY A 181 21.75 -11.13 -1.11
N GLU A 182 22.15 -9.89 -1.44
CA GLU A 182 23.22 -9.17 -0.75
C GLU A 182 22.92 -8.95 0.73
N ALA A 183 21.69 -8.54 1.06
CA ALA A 183 21.28 -8.25 2.45
C ALA A 183 21.20 -9.51 3.33
N ILE A 184 20.81 -10.66 2.76
CA ILE A 184 20.76 -11.93 3.51
C ILE A 184 22.04 -12.73 3.45
N GLY A 185 23.03 -12.29 2.64
CA GLY A 185 24.31 -12.98 2.46
C GLY A 185 24.22 -14.28 1.64
N GLN A 186 23.20 -14.41 0.78
CA GLN A 186 22.94 -15.58 -0.05
C GLN A 186 22.76 -15.18 -1.53
N PRO A 187 23.45 -15.82 -2.50
CA PRO A 187 23.22 -15.54 -3.90
C PRO A 187 21.83 -16.00 -4.33
N LEU A 188 21.04 -15.08 -4.90
CA LEU A 188 19.70 -15.36 -5.40
C LEU A 188 19.67 -15.27 -6.93
N ARG A 189 18.71 -15.96 -7.54
CA ARG A 189 18.47 -15.94 -8.99
C ARG A 189 17.02 -15.60 -9.28
N PHE A 190 16.79 -14.86 -10.36
CA PHE A 190 15.48 -14.65 -10.95
C PHE A 190 15.27 -15.64 -12.10
N GLU A 191 14.08 -16.25 -12.16
CA GLU A 191 13.64 -17.13 -13.24
C GLU A 191 12.31 -16.63 -13.78
N GLU A 192 12.32 -16.24 -15.06
CA GLU A 192 11.12 -15.71 -15.73
C GLU A 192 10.08 -16.81 -15.93
N LEU A 193 8.87 -16.58 -15.43
CA LEU A 193 7.72 -17.43 -15.73
C LEU A 193 6.97 -16.91 -16.95
N SER A 194 6.44 -17.82 -17.77
CA SER A 194 5.46 -17.44 -18.78
C SER A 194 4.21 -16.86 -18.10
N ARG A 195 3.53 -15.91 -18.78
CA ARG A 195 2.25 -15.38 -18.30
C ARG A 195 1.26 -16.50 -17.92
N GLU A 196 1.16 -17.55 -18.76
CA GLU A 196 0.24 -18.65 -18.53
C GLU A 196 0.58 -19.44 -17.27
N THR A 197 1.86 -19.74 -17.04
CA THR A 197 2.32 -20.44 -15.83
C THR A 197 2.06 -19.60 -14.57
N ALA A 198 2.36 -18.31 -14.63
CA ALA A 198 2.08 -17.40 -13.54
C ALA A 198 0.58 -17.30 -13.25
N ARG A 199 -0.24 -17.18 -14.31
CA ARG A 199 -1.70 -17.11 -14.20
C ARG A 199 -2.28 -18.33 -13.46
N GLN A 200 -1.85 -19.53 -13.83
CA GLN A 200 -2.32 -20.77 -13.20
C GLN A 200 -1.97 -20.81 -11.70
N GLY A 201 -0.73 -20.44 -11.35
CA GLY A 201 -0.30 -20.39 -9.96
C GLY A 201 -1.06 -19.34 -9.14
N MET A 202 -1.26 -18.15 -9.70
CA MET A 202 -1.97 -17.06 -9.03
C MET A 202 -3.47 -17.39 -8.83
N ILE A 203 -4.13 -18.00 -9.80
CA ILE A 203 -5.53 -18.46 -9.66
C ILE A 203 -5.63 -19.52 -8.56
N ALA A 204 -4.69 -20.45 -8.49
CA ALA A 204 -4.67 -21.48 -7.44
C ALA A 204 -4.51 -20.86 -6.03
N ALA A 205 -3.77 -19.75 -5.92
CA ALA A 205 -3.54 -19.06 -4.65
C ALA A 205 -4.70 -18.11 -4.26
N TRP A 206 -5.28 -17.37 -5.21
CA TRP A 206 -6.23 -16.26 -4.94
C TRP A 206 -7.64 -16.51 -5.43
N GLY A 207 -7.87 -17.51 -6.28
CA GLY A 207 -9.20 -18.02 -6.65
C GLY A 207 -9.99 -17.22 -7.69
N ASP A 208 -9.68 -15.93 -7.94
CA ASP A 208 -10.43 -15.10 -8.89
C ASP A 208 -9.63 -14.82 -10.18
N PRO A 209 -10.03 -15.45 -11.33
CA PRO A 209 -9.36 -15.26 -12.60
C PRO A 209 -9.34 -13.81 -13.10
N SER A 210 -10.40 -13.05 -12.85
CA SER A 210 -10.52 -11.66 -13.34
C SER A 210 -9.52 -10.74 -12.67
N THR A 211 -9.38 -10.84 -11.36
CA THR A 211 -8.37 -10.10 -10.58
C THR A 211 -6.95 -10.48 -11.02
N VAL A 212 -6.69 -11.79 -11.21
CA VAL A 212 -5.38 -12.29 -11.67
C VAL A 212 -5.05 -11.75 -13.06
N ASP A 213 -5.99 -11.80 -14.01
CA ASP A 213 -5.77 -11.27 -15.36
C ASP A 213 -5.48 -9.76 -15.31
N GLY A 214 -6.22 -8.99 -14.52
CA GLY A 214 -5.97 -7.56 -14.30
C GLY A 214 -4.58 -7.27 -13.74
N MET A 215 -4.11 -8.03 -12.76
CA MET A 215 -2.76 -7.90 -12.20
C MET A 215 -1.66 -8.22 -13.22
N LEU A 216 -1.86 -9.26 -14.04
CA LEU A 216 -0.92 -9.62 -15.09
C LEU A 216 -0.89 -8.57 -16.21
N ASP A 217 -2.03 -7.98 -16.56
CA ASP A 217 -2.11 -6.88 -17.54
C ASP A 217 -1.40 -5.62 -17.02
N ALA A 218 -1.60 -5.28 -15.74
CA ALA A 218 -0.87 -4.19 -15.09
C ALA A 218 0.65 -4.45 -15.09
N GLY A 219 1.08 -5.66 -14.76
CA GLY A 219 2.50 -6.05 -14.83
C GLY A 219 3.08 -5.89 -16.23
N ALA A 220 2.38 -6.33 -17.27
CA ALA A 220 2.79 -6.14 -18.65
C ALA A 220 2.90 -4.66 -19.04
N ALA A 221 1.99 -3.82 -18.55
CA ALA A 221 2.04 -2.38 -18.79
C ALA A 221 3.29 -1.72 -18.18
N PHE A 222 3.71 -2.13 -16.98
CA PHE A 222 4.93 -1.63 -16.34
C PHE A 222 6.24 -2.08 -17.01
N VAL A 223 6.21 -3.09 -17.87
CA VAL A 223 7.34 -3.41 -18.77
C VAL A 223 7.51 -2.32 -19.82
N MET A 224 6.40 -1.77 -20.33
CA MET A 224 6.41 -0.79 -21.44
C MET A 224 6.52 0.66 -20.95
N GLN A 225 6.01 0.94 -19.76
CA GLN A 225 5.95 2.28 -19.19
C GLN A 225 6.48 2.26 -17.76
N PRO A 226 7.73 2.70 -17.54
CA PRO A 226 8.30 2.81 -16.21
C PRO A 226 7.44 3.67 -15.29
N GLU A 227 7.29 3.23 -14.06
CA GLU A 227 6.62 4.00 -13.02
C GLU A 227 7.38 5.31 -12.74
N ARG A 228 6.68 6.36 -12.35
CA ARG A 228 7.32 7.65 -12.08
C ARG A 228 7.95 7.64 -10.70
N VAL A 229 9.09 8.33 -10.57
CA VAL A 229 9.64 8.74 -9.28
C VAL A 229 9.14 10.14 -8.95
N THR A 230 8.76 10.37 -7.70
CA THR A 230 8.34 11.67 -7.16
C THR A 230 9.26 12.12 -6.04
N SER A 231 9.37 13.43 -5.82
CA SER A 231 10.08 14.04 -4.68
C SER A 231 9.18 14.25 -3.46
N THR A 232 7.92 13.84 -3.53
CA THR A 232 6.89 14.19 -2.54
C THR A 232 7.22 13.72 -1.12
N VAL A 233 7.88 12.56 -0.95
CA VAL A 233 8.33 12.11 0.37
C VAL A 233 9.28 13.15 0.98
N GLU A 234 10.31 13.57 0.23
CA GLU A 234 11.29 14.57 0.70
C GLU A 234 10.65 15.93 0.89
N GLU A 235 9.78 16.37 0.00
CA GLU A 235 9.08 17.66 0.10
C GLU A 235 8.20 17.75 1.35
N VAL A 236 7.53 16.67 1.73
CA VAL A 236 6.61 16.64 2.87
C VAL A 236 7.34 16.36 4.19
N THR A 237 8.34 15.49 4.17
CA THR A 237 9.00 15.00 5.40
C THR A 237 10.31 15.71 5.71
N GLU A 238 10.85 16.48 4.76
CA GLU A 238 12.18 17.11 4.82
C GLU A 238 13.33 16.07 4.93
N ALA A 239 13.05 14.83 4.55
CA ALA A 239 13.99 13.72 4.56
C ALA A 239 13.90 12.92 3.25
N PRO A 240 15.02 12.43 2.70
CA PRO A 240 15.00 11.65 1.48
C PRO A 240 14.22 10.34 1.69
N ALA A 241 13.51 9.90 0.62
CA ALA A 241 12.84 8.61 0.62
C ALA A 241 13.85 7.46 0.77
N HIS A 242 13.45 6.37 1.45
CA HIS A 242 14.28 5.19 1.63
C HIS A 242 14.43 4.42 0.32
N THR A 243 15.66 3.98 0.04
CA THR A 243 15.95 3.10 -1.10
C THR A 243 15.40 1.70 -0.87
N PHE A 244 15.21 0.94 -1.95
CA PHE A 244 14.86 -0.49 -1.84
C PHE A 244 15.92 -1.27 -1.05
N ARG A 245 17.18 -0.92 -1.17
CA ARG A 245 18.29 -1.52 -0.44
C ARG A 245 18.19 -1.30 1.08
N GLN A 246 17.75 -0.12 1.51
CA GLN A 246 17.48 0.16 2.93
C GLN A 246 16.30 -0.68 3.42
N TRP A 247 15.21 -0.75 2.64
CA TRP A 247 14.07 -1.58 2.96
C TRP A 247 14.45 -3.06 3.13
N VAL A 248 15.23 -3.62 2.19
CA VAL A 248 15.69 -5.02 2.29
C VAL A 248 16.57 -5.25 3.51
N THR A 249 17.39 -4.26 3.91
CA THR A 249 18.20 -4.37 5.13
C THR A 249 17.32 -4.47 6.38
N ASP A 250 16.26 -3.68 6.45
CA ASP A 250 15.31 -3.67 7.56
C ASP A 250 14.48 -4.97 7.62
N HIS A 251 14.25 -5.62 6.47
CA HIS A 251 13.45 -6.83 6.31
C HIS A 251 14.27 -8.11 6.01
N ALA A 252 15.60 -8.07 6.23
CA ALA A 252 16.46 -9.21 5.88
C ALA A 252 16.04 -10.51 6.59
N ASP A 253 15.55 -10.43 7.82
CA ASP A 253 15.14 -11.59 8.60
C ASP A 253 13.86 -12.25 8.08
N ASP A 254 13.02 -11.50 7.36
CA ASP A 254 11.80 -12.03 6.73
C ASP A 254 12.10 -12.98 5.56
N PHE A 255 13.30 -12.90 4.98
CA PHE A 255 13.76 -13.75 3.87
C PHE A 255 14.64 -14.93 4.29
N ARG A 256 15.03 -15.03 5.57
CA ARG A 256 15.90 -16.11 6.12
C ARG A 256 15.16 -17.32 6.61
#